data_a09e0e748f1396b1c6877963afda043e
#
_entry.id   a09e0e748f1396b1c6877963afda043e
#
_cell.length_a   1.000
_cell.length_b   1.000
_cell.length_c   1.000
_cell.angle_alpha   90.00
_cell.angle_beta   90.00
_cell.angle_gamma   90.00
#
_symmetry.space_group_name_H-M   'P 1'
#
loop_
_entity.id
_entity.type
_entity.pdbx_description
1 polymer ?
#
loop_
_entity_poly.entity_id
_entity_poly.type
_entity_poly.pdbx_seq_one_letter_code
_entity_poly.pdbx_strand_id
1 'polypeptide(L)'
;MDKSVELSCRRNRVGGQAVIEGVMMKNGEDVALAVRKEDGTIEIDKSKFVALKSKHKWINIPILRGIVGFFESLLLSFKTLSKATDMLGLEEEDEKAKAEKKAKKEAKKNAKCKKKDAKSDVNAELESSEKSVEKAEDVAKKAENEGENKGGGATTILVMAVSLVLGLALALFLFSVLPTYAAKFVGDLFELDTTGGARYLLAGIEGLVKVLIFIIYLGAVSLMKDIRRTFQYHGAEHKSIACFESGMELTPENARKCTRFHPRCGTSFMFVMILLGIIVGMFIPQWGDMTWLRVVIKTATLPLIMGFGYEFIMFAGKHENWLTRALSAPGLWMQRITTKEPDDYQLAIAICAIKASMPEEFPDFDPSEYHITKEQNKGHICYFEEKKENSANSEAE
;
A
#
# COMPACT_ATOMS: atom_id res chain seq x y z
N MET A 1 39.17 3.40 -1.21
CA MET A 1 38.17 2.66 -1.99
C MET A 1 37.68 3.56 -3.13
N ASP A 2 37.60 3.07 -4.35
CA ASP A 2 37.19 3.91 -5.47
C ASP A 2 35.73 4.33 -5.29
N LYS A 3 35.43 5.63 -5.45
CA LYS A 3 34.08 6.21 -5.24
C LYS A 3 33.02 5.52 -6.09
N SER A 4 33.40 4.99 -7.26
CA SER A 4 32.53 4.21 -8.16
C SER A 4 32.14 2.85 -7.55
N VAL A 5 33.06 2.20 -6.84
CA VAL A 5 32.83 0.91 -6.14
C VAL A 5 31.93 1.12 -4.95
N GLU A 6 32.14 2.18 -4.17
CA GLU A 6 31.31 2.53 -3.03
C GLU A 6 29.86 2.82 -3.46
N LEU A 7 29.66 3.60 -4.50
CA LEU A 7 28.33 3.88 -5.06
C LEU A 7 27.64 2.61 -5.59
N SER A 8 28.41 1.67 -6.19
CA SER A 8 27.85 0.40 -6.65
C SER A 8 27.39 -0.50 -5.49
N CYS A 9 28.08 -0.44 -4.33
CA CYS A 9 27.69 -1.18 -3.12
C CYS A 9 26.44 -0.62 -2.44
N ARG A 10 26.14 0.68 -2.61
CA ARG A 10 24.94 1.31 -2.04
C ARG A 10 23.68 1.02 -2.84
N ARG A 11 23.82 0.78 -4.17
CA ARG A 11 22.68 0.45 -5.02
C ARG A 11 22.03 -0.87 -4.61
N ASN A 12 20.70 -0.91 -4.65
CA ASN A 12 19.88 -2.10 -4.36
C ASN A 12 19.95 -2.61 -2.90
N ARG A 13 20.49 -1.85 -1.99
CA ARG A 13 20.69 -2.27 -0.62
C ARG A 13 19.46 -2.02 0.24
N VAL A 14 18.78 -0.90 0.01
CA VAL A 14 17.63 -0.46 0.78
C VAL A 14 16.36 -0.55 -0.07
N GLY A 15 15.28 -1.00 0.55
CA GLY A 15 13.92 -0.90 0.04
C GLY A 15 13.01 -0.41 1.15
N GLY A 16 11.88 0.17 0.80
CA GLY A 16 10.98 0.73 1.79
C GLY A 16 9.51 0.54 1.45
N GLN A 17 8.69 1.11 2.32
CA GLN A 17 7.24 1.18 2.18
C GLN A 17 6.72 2.39 2.95
N ALA A 18 5.92 3.22 2.29
CA ALA A 18 5.15 4.24 2.98
C ALA A 18 4.03 3.61 3.82
N VAL A 19 3.85 4.13 5.02
CA VAL A 19 2.75 3.80 5.94
C VAL A 19 2.01 5.07 6.35
N ILE A 20 0.98 4.93 7.17
CA ILE A 20 0.25 6.08 7.71
C ILE A 20 1.22 6.89 8.58
N GLU A 21 1.38 8.18 8.26
CA GLU A 21 2.26 9.13 8.96
C GLU A 21 3.70 8.65 9.13
N GLY A 22 4.20 7.80 8.21
CA GLY A 22 5.54 7.25 8.38
C GLY A 22 6.10 6.50 7.17
N VAL A 23 7.31 5.98 7.37
CA VAL A 23 8.03 5.18 6.38
C VAL A 23 8.70 3.99 7.07
N MET A 24 8.56 2.82 6.49
CA MET A 24 9.36 1.65 6.83
C MET A 24 10.52 1.53 5.84
N MET A 25 11.73 1.29 6.33
CA MET A 25 12.90 0.97 5.53
C MET A 25 13.46 -0.39 5.93
N LYS A 26 13.96 -1.11 4.92
CA LYS A 26 14.53 -2.44 5.09
C LYS A 26 15.88 -2.53 4.41
N ASN A 27 16.90 -2.96 5.16
CA ASN A 27 18.24 -3.27 4.67
C ASN A 27 18.58 -4.72 5.07
N GLY A 28 18.59 -5.64 4.12
CA GLY A 28 18.81 -7.05 4.45
C GLY A 28 17.75 -7.62 5.40
N GLU A 29 18.15 -7.97 6.61
CA GLU A 29 17.26 -8.46 7.68
C GLU A 29 16.78 -7.34 8.61
N ASP A 30 17.46 -6.21 8.64
CA ASP A 30 17.10 -5.08 9.49
C ASP A 30 15.96 -4.27 8.89
N VAL A 31 14.96 -4.02 9.72
CA VAL A 31 13.76 -3.25 9.38
C VAL A 31 13.60 -2.15 10.41
N ALA A 32 13.45 -0.93 9.95
CA ALA A 32 13.13 0.23 10.77
C ALA A 32 11.85 0.89 10.30
N LEU A 33 10.94 1.11 11.21
CA LEU A 33 9.70 1.85 11.00
C LEU A 33 9.80 3.18 11.74
N ALA A 34 9.74 4.29 11.03
CA ALA A 34 9.68 5.63 11.59
C ALA A 34 8.29 6.23 11.36
N VAL A 35 7.64 6.65 12.42
CA VAL A 35 6.28 7.19 12.40
C VAL A 35 6.26 8.52 13.14
N ARG A 36 5.49 9.46 12.61
CA ARG A 36 5.25 10.76 13.22
C ARG A 36 4.05 10.70 14.16
N LYS A 37 4.25 11.01 15.43
CA LYS A 37 3.17 11.19 16.39
C LYS A 37 2.46 12.55 16.23
N GLU A 38 1.28 12.69 16.82
CA GLU A 38 0.51 13.93 16.80
C GLU A 38 1.22 15.11 17.49
N ASP A 39 2.04 14.82 18.51
CA ASP A 39 2.86 15.79 19.22
C ASP A 39 4.04 16.32 18.39
N GLY A 40 4.29 15.70 17.22
CA GLY A 40 5.40 16.03 16.33
C GLY A 40 6.67 15.22 16.62
N THR A 41 6.71 14.32 17.58
CA THR A 41 7.87 13.44 17.81
C THR A 41 7.93 12.34 16.76
N ILE A 42 9.15 11.88 16.45
CA ILE A 42 9.38 10.72 15.58
C ILE A 42 9.62 9.52 16.47
N GLU A 43 8.72 8.54 16.38
CA GLU A 43 8.94 7.25 17.02
C GLU A 43 9.51 6.26 16.04
N ILE A 44 10.56 5.53 16.45
CA ILE A 44 11.22 4.54 15.60
C ILE A 44 11.17 3.18 16.27
N ASP A 45 10.65 2.20 15.50
CA ASP A 45 10.72 0.79 15.86
C ASP A 45 11.73 0.07 14.98
N LYS A 46 12.64 -0.67 15.63
CA LYS A 46 13.63 -1.51 14.95
C LYS A 46 13.26 -2.98 15.15
N SER A 47 13.23 -3.73 14.06
CA SER A 47 12.91 -5.15 14.08
C SER A 47 13.75 -5.92 13.07
N LYS A 48 13.80 -7.26 13.20
CA LYS A 48 14.47 -8.13 12.22
C LYS A 48 13.46 -8.94 11.46
N PHE A 49 13.66 -9.03 10.16
CA PHE A 49 12.86 -9.85 9.25
C PHE A 49 13.76 -10.83 8.50
N VAL A 50 13.69 -12.10 8.88
CA VAL A 50 14.45 -13.18 8.24
C VAL A 50 13.57 -13.86 7.19
N ALA A 51 13.94 -13.74 5.92
CA ALA A 51 13.20 -14.33 4.82
C ALA A 51 13.25 -15.86 4.84
N LEU A 52 12.14 -16.54 4.49
CA LEU A 52 12.04 -18.01 4.45
C LEU A 52 13.06 -18.64 3.48
N LYS A 53 13.39 -17.93 2.40
CA LYS A 53 14.41 -18.39 1.45
C LYS A 53 15.80 -18.53 2.07
N SER A 54 16.13 -17.78 3.14
CA SER A 54 17.38 -17.93 3.87
C SER A 54 17.35 -19.14 4.80
N LYS A 55 16.17 -19.52 5.31
CA LYS A 55 15.98 -20.70 6.16
C LYS A 55 15.88 -22.00 5.36
N HIS A 56 15.27 -21.96 4.16
CA HIS A 56 14.98 -23.14 3.35
C HIS A 56 15.50 -22.99 1.94
N LYS A 57 16.62 -23.65 1.62
CA LYS A 57 17.29 -23.57 0.29
C LYS A 57 16.41 -24.01 -0.88
N TRP A 58 15.46 -24.93 -0.68
CA TRP A 58 14.53 -25.41 -1.72
C TRP A 58 13.55 -24.33 -2.20
N ILE A 59 13.29 -23.30 -1.38
CA ILE A 59 12.44 -22.16 -1.77
C ILE A 59 13.17 -21.24 -2.76
N ASN A 60 14.49 -21.31 -2.89
CA ASN A 60 15.27 -20.46 -3.76
C ASN A 60 15.23 -20.87 -5.25
N ILE A 61 14.27 -21.73 -5.64
CA ILE A 61 13.99 -22.08 -7.04
C ILE A 61 13.33 -20.87 -7.74
N PRO A 62 13.71 -20.52 -8.97
CA PRO A 62 13.04 -19.48 -9.76
C PRO A 62 11.52 -19.67 -9.76
N ILE A 63 10.78 -18.57 -9.81
CA ILE A 63 9.32 -18.51 -9.69
C ILE A 63 8.84 -18.78 -8.26
N LEU A 64 9.21 -19.92 -7.63
CA LEU A 64 8.79 -20.26 -6.26
C LEU A 64 9.29 -19.21 -5.25
N ARG A 65 10.55 -18.78 -5.36
CA ARG A 65 11.11 -17.70 -4.50
C ARG A 65 10.37 -16.38 -4.69
N GLY A 66 9.82 -16.13 -5.90
CA GLY A 66 9.03 -14.96 -6.21
C GLY A 66 7.65 -15.00 -5.55
N ILE A 67 6.97 -16.16 -5.64
CA ILE A 67 5.69 -16.40 -4.99
C ILE A 67 5.83 -16.24 -3.47
N VAL A 68 6.78 -16.95 -2.86
CA VAL A 68 7.02 -16.90 -1.42
C VAL A 68 7.42 -15.49 -0.98
N GLY A 69 8.36 -14.83 -1.69
CA GLY A 69 8.81 -13.48 -1.37
C GLY A 69 7.70 -12.43 -1.47
N PHE A 70 6.75 -12.61 -2.40
CA PHE A 70 5.58 -11.75 -2.49
C PHE A 70 4.67 -11.89 -1.25
N PHE A 71 4.36 -13.11 -0.83
CA PHE A 71 3.56 -13.34 0.38
C PHE A 71 4.28 -12.84 1.65
N GLU A 72 5.60 -13.05 1.75
CA GLU A 72 6.41 -12.50 2.84
C GLU A 72 6.35 -10.97 2.88
N SER A 73 6.44 -10.32 1.70
CA SER A 73 6.34 -8.87 1.60
C SER A 73 4.97 -8.36 2.01
N LEU A 74 3.88 -9.06 1.63
CA LEU A 74 2.52 -8.73 2.08
C LEU A 74 2.37 -8.85 3.60
N LEU A 75 2.88 -9.94 4.19
CA LEU A 75 2.84 -10.14 5.65
C LEU A 75 3.65 -9.08 6.39
N LEU A 76 4.85 -8.74 5.88
CA LEU A 76 5.66 -7.67 6.44
C LEU A 76 4.94 -6.33 6.34
N SER A 77 4.36 -6.02 5.18
CA SER A 77 3.61 -4.78 4.94
C SER A 77 2.42 -4.65 5.89
N PHE A 78 1.65 -5.74 6.06
CA PHE A 78 0.51 -5.75 6.97
C PHE A 78 0.95 -5.55 8.43
N LYS A 79 1.99 -6.29 8.87
CA LYS A 79 2.54 -6.15 10.22
C LYS A 79 3.05 -4.73 10.47
N THR A 80 3.73 -4.14 9.51
CA THR A 80 4.28 -2.78 9.62
C THR A 80 3.16 -1.74 9.67
N LEU A 81 2.12 -1.91 8.86
CA LEU A 81 0.96 -1.01 8.85
C LEU A 81 0.20 -1.09 10.18
N SER A 82 -0.08 -2.30 10.69
CA SER A 82 -0.72 -2.49 12.01
C SER A 82 0.11 -1.82 13.11
N LYS A 83 1.43 -2.03 13.10
CA LYS A 83 2.31 -1.42 14.09
C LYS A 83 2.35 0.11 13.99
N ALA A 84 2.29 0.66 12.77
CA ALA A 84 2.19 2.12 12.59
C ALA A 84 0.89 2.67 13.17
N THR A 85 -0.25 1.97 13.01
CA THR A 85 -1.54 2.37 13.61
C THR A 85 -1.52 2.30 15.13
N ASP A 86 -0.86 1.27 15.71
CA ASP A 86 -0.68 1.14 17.17
C ASP A 86 0.17 2.30 17.72
N MET A 87 1.31 2.62 17.07
CA MET A 87 2.20 3.72 17.46
C MET A 87 1.51 5.09 17.40
N LEU A 88 0.55 5.25 16.48
CA LEU A 88 -0.27 6.47 16.35
C LEU A 88 -1.44 6.53 17.34
N GLY A 89 -1.74 5.43 18.06
CA GLY A 89 -2.91 5.35 18.96
C GLY A 89 -4.25 5.41 18.25
N LEU A 90 -4.30 5.22 16.94
CA LEU A 90 -5.51 5.34 16.11
C LEU A 90 -6.58 4.31 16.47
N GLU A 91 -6.19 3.13 16.97
CA GLU A 91 -7.14 2.11 17.42
C GLU A 91 -7.92 2.56 18.65
N GLU A 92 -7.26 3.22 19.62
CA GLU A 92 -7.92 3.77 20.79
C GLU A 92 -8.87 4.94 20.47
N GLU A 93 -8.50 5.78 19.52
CA GLU A 93 -9.34 6.89 19.06
C GLU A 93 -10.56 6.41 18.29
N ASP A 94 -10.39 5.41 17.44
CA ASP A 94 -11.51 4.79 16.71
C ASP A 94 -12.48 4.10 17.68
N GLU A 95 -12.00 3.43 18.72
CA GLU A 95 -12.85 2.82 19.75
C GLU A 95 -13.61 3.89 20.56
N LYS A 96 -12.94 4.97 20.96
CA LYS A 96 -13.58 6.12 21.64
C LYS A 96 -14.62 6.80 20.76
N ALA A 97 -14.31 7.01 19.46
CA ALA A 97 -15.24 7.61 18.51
C ALA A 97 -16.47 6.70 18.23
N LYS A 98 -16.27 5.39 18.17
CA LYS A 98 -17.35 4.40 18.03
C LYS A 98 -18.23 4.37 19.29
N ALA A 99 -17.65 4.39 20.48
CA ALA A 99 -18.36 4.45 21.75
C ALA A 99 -19.20 5.74 21.88
N GLU A 100 -18.65 6.88 21.46
CA GLU A 100 -19.35 8.17 21.49
C GLU A 100 -20.51 8.22 20.47
N LYS A 101 -20.32 7.69 19.25
CA LYS A 101 -21.37 7.55 18.25
C LYS A 101 -22.49 6.62 18.71
N LYS A 102 -22.15 5.57 19.47
CA LYS A 102 -23.09 4.62 20.03
C LYS A 102 -23.93 5.26 21.14
N ALA A 103 -23.28 5.96 22.06
CA ALA A 103 -23.95 6.74 23.09
C ALA A 103 -24.91 7.80 22.53
N LYS A 104 -24.50 8.50 21.45
CA LYS A 104 -25.35 9.47 20.75
C LYS A 104 -26.52 8.81 20.01
N LYS A 105 -26.35 7.58 19.46
CA LYS A 105 -27.45 6.80 18.86
C LYS A 105 -28.44 6.29 19.90
N GLU A 106 -27.95 5.80 21.02
CA GLU A 106 -28.80 5.35 22.14
C GLU A 106 -29.61 6.51 22.78
N ALA A 107 -28.97 7.65 22.98
CA ALA A 107 -29.65 8.87 23.43
C ALA A 107 -30.74 9.32 22.44
N LYS A 108 -30.49 9.25 21.10
CA LYS A 108 -31.51 9.53 20.09
C LYS A 108 -32.63 8.48 20.02
N LYS A 109 -32.33 7.20 20.26
CA LYS A 109 -33.30 6.11 20.29
C LYS A 109 -34.21 6.24 21.51
N ASN A 110 -33.64 6.56 22.67
CA ASN A 110 -34.41 6.81 23.90
C ASN A 110 -35.27 8.09 23.83
N ALA A 111 -34.77 9.14 23.13
CA ALA A 111 -35.56 10.34 22.86
C ALA A 111 -36.70 10.09 21.85
N LYS A 112 -36.53 9.16 20.91
CA LYS A 112 -37.58 8.75 19.95
C LYS A 112 -38.61 7.81 20.55
N CYS A 113 -38.23 6.95 21.53
CA CYS A 113 -39.18 6.14 22.31
C CYS A 113 -40.11 7.02 23.13
N LYS A 114 -39.57 8.03 23.85
CA LYS A 114 -40.39 8.98 24.62
C LYS A 114 -41.34 9.85 23.77
N LYS A 115 -41.12 9.96 22.44
CA LYS A 115 -42.03 10.65 21.49
C LYS A 115 -43.05 9.73 20.83
N LYS A 116 -42.87 8.39 20.87
CA LYS A 116 -43.83 7.44 20.27
C LYS A 116 -45.03 7.13 21.14
N ASP A 117 -44.93 7.35 22.45
CA ASP A 117 -46.08 7.21 23.38
C ASP A 117 -47.07 8.36 23.28
N ALA A 118 -46.86 9.34 22.37
CA ALA A 118 -47.71 10.52 22.23
C ALA A 118 -48.41 10.68 20.89
N LYS A 119 -48.28 9.73 19.91
CA LYS A 119 -49.06 9.80 18.67
C LYS A 119 -49.23 8.42 18.04
N SER A 120 -50.37 7.79 18.27
CA SER A 120 -50.93 6.79 17.36
C SER A 120 -51.73 7.50 16.24
N ASP A 121 -51.71 6.85 15.10
CA ASP A 121 -52.56 6.97 13.93
C ASP A 121 -52.03 7.73 12.72
N VAL A 122 -52.18 6.98 11.60
CA VAL A 122 -52.29 7.35 10.18
C VAL A 122 -50.99 7.30 9.36
N ASN A 123 -50.76 6.29 8.60
CA ASN A 123 -50.80 6.03 7.18
C ASN A 123 -49.80 4.96 6.73
N ALA A 124 -50.38 3.87 6.25
CA ALA A 124 -49.78 2.89 5.38
C ALA A 124 -49.94 3.34 3.92
N GLU A 125 -48.95 3.06 3.11
CA GLU A 125 -48.83 3.10 1.65
C GLU A 125 -47.80 4.10 1.11
N LEU A 126 -46.57 3.63 1.00
CA LEU A 126 -45.63 3.87 -0.11
C LEU A 126 -44.29 3.14 0.17
N GLU A 127 -44.29 1.84 0.24
CA GLU A 127 -43.10 1.03 0.47
C GLU A 127 -43.05 -0.18 -0.47
N SER A 128 -42.50 -0.04 -1.63
CA SER A 128 -42.14 -1.22 -2.44
C SER A 128 -40.88 -1.09 -3.32
N SER A 129 -40.20 0.06 -3.33
CA SER A 129 -39.00 0.26 -4.18
C SER A 129 -37.70 0.44 -3.44
N GLU A 130 -37.72 0.67 -2.12
CA GLU A 130 -36.50 0.90 -1.30
C GLU A 130 -35.99 -0.36 -0.59
N LYS A 131 -36.71 -1.46 -0.63
CA LYS A 131 -36.43 -2.70 0.10
C LYS A 131 -35.20 -3.50 -0.37
N SER A 132 -34.66 -3.23 -1.54
CA SER A 132 -33.53 -3.99 -2.10
C SER A 132 -32.16 -3.39 -1.71
N VAL A 133 -32.08 -2.09 -1.53
CA VAL A 133 -30.83 -1.41 -1.11
C VAL A 133 -30.69 -1.44 0.41
N GLU A 134 -31.81 -1.30 1.13
CA GLU A 134 -31.87 -1.33 2.59
C GLU A 134 -31.50 -2.73 3.16
N LYS A 135 -31.80 -3.80 2.40
CA LYS A 135 -31.46 -5.17 2.81
C LYS A 135 -29.98 -5.49 2.75
N ALA A 136 -29.20 -4.84 1.87
CA ALA A 136 -27.76 -4.96 1.81
C ALA A 136 -27.07 -4.13 2.91
N GLU A 137 -27.62 -2.94 3.22
CA GLU A 137 -27.14 -2.13 4.36
C GLU A 137 -27.52 -2.73 5.72
N ASP A 138 -28.67 -3.39 5.84
CA ASP A 138 -29.10 -4.05 7.06
C ASP A 138 -28.32 -5.34 7.35
N VAL A 139 -27.87 -6.06 6.33
CA VAL A 139 -26.97 -7.22 6.52
C VAL A 139 -25.59 -6.75 6.99
N ALA A 140 -25.07 -5.64 6.45
CA ALA A 140 -23.83 -5.03 6.92
C ALA A 140 -23.98 -4.48 8.36
N LYS A 141 -25.10 -3.82 8.66
CA LYS A 141 -25.41 -3.30 10.01
C LYS A 141 -25.73 -4.41 11.03
N LYS A 142 -26.24 -5.57 10.59
CA LYS A 142 -26.52 -6.71 11.46
C LYS A 142 -25.23 -7.46 11.81
N ALA A 143 -24.26 -7.54 10.90
CA ALA A 143 -22.93 -8.06 11.17
C ALA A 143 -22.15 -7.17 12.16
N GLU A 144 -22.38 -5.84 12.14
CA GLU A 144 -21.83 -4.92 13.14
C GLU A 144 -22.51 -5.00 14.52
N ASN A 145 -23.77 -5.42 14.60
CA ASN A 145 -24.53 -5.44 15.86
C ASN A 145 -24.50 -6.77 16.63
N GLU A 146 -24.10 -7.89 16.01
CA GLU A 146 -23.98 -9.19 16.69
C GLU A 146 -22.60 -9.42 17.35
N GLY A 147 -21.65 -8.47 17.19
CA GLY A 147 -20.28 -8.53 17.74
C GLY A 147 -20.08 -8.06 19.18
N GLU A 148 -21.13 -7.63 19.89
CA GLU A 148 -20.99 -7.00 21.21
C GLU A 148 -21.51 -7.86 22.38
N ASN A 149 -20.84 -9.00 22.62
CA ASN A 149 -20.80 -9.51 24.00
C ASN A 149 -19.62 -10.48 24.21
N LYS A 150 -18.66 -10.05 25.04
CA LYS A 150 -17.60 -10.85 25.68
C LYS A 150 -16.55 -11.48 24.75
N GLY A 151 -15.48 -10.73 24.46
CA GLY A 151 -14.25 -11.27 23.90
C GLY A 151 -13.59 -10.31 22.90
N GLY A 152 -13.01 -9.20 23.34
CA GLY A 152 -12.46 -8.13 22.48
C GLY A 152 -11.45 -8.55 21.40
N GLY A 153 -10.96 -9.80 21.38
CA GLY A 153 -10.06 -10.30 20.33
C GLY A 153 -10.75 -11.01 19.17
N ALA A 154 -11.76 -11.84 19.44
CA ALA A 154 -12.37 -12.70 18.42
C ALA A 154 -13.26 -11.91 17.43
N THR A 155 -13.98 -10.89 17.92
CA THR A 155 -14.83 -10.02 17.07
C THR A 155 -14.01 -9.11 16.18
N THR A 156 -12.90 -8.54 16.67
CA THR A 156 -11.98 -7.74 15.87
C THR A 156 -11.36 -8.59 14.75
N ILE A 157 -10.91 -9.80 15.07
CA ILE A 157 -10.37 -10.75 14.07
C ILE A 157 -11.43 -11.10 13.02
N LEU A 158 -12.69 -11.33 13.44
CA LEU A 158 -13.79 -11.64 12.51
C LEU A 158 -14.08 -10.47 11.56
N VAL A 159 -14.18 -9.25 12.08
CA VAL A 159 -14.39 -8.03 11.27
C VAL A 159 -13.24 -7.81 10.29
N MET A 160 -12.00 -7.97 10.73
CA MET A 160 -10.82 -7.89 9.86
C MET A 160 -10.85 -8.97 8.76
N ALA A 161 -11.19 -10.20 9.11
CA ALA A 161 -11.30 -11.29 8.14
C ALA A 161 -12.41 -11.04 7.10
N VAL A 162 -13.58 -10.57 7.52
CA VAL A 162 -14.69 -10.23 6.62
C VAL A 162 -14.30 -9.07 5.70
N SER A 163 -13.67 -8.02 6.23
CA SER A 163 -13.20 -6.88 5.44
C SER A 163 -12.14 -7.29 4.40
N LEU A 164 -11.24 -8.20 4.78
CA LEU A 164 -10.22 -8.73 3.87
C LEU A 164 -10.87 -9.55 2.74
N VAL A 165 -11.82 -10.43 3.07
CA VAL A 165 -12.56 -11.25 2.09
C VAL A 165 -13.36 -10.36 1.13
N LEU A 166 -14.05 -9.35 1.66
CA LEU A 166 -14.82 -8.41 0.84
C LEU A 166 -13.90 -7.57 -0.07
N GLY A 167 -12.77 -7.09 0.43
CA GLY A 167 -11.77 -6.38 -0.34
C GLY A 167 -11.18 -7.24 -1.46
N LEU A 168 -10.86 -8.51 -1.17
CA LEU A 168 -10.37 -9.46 -2.16
C LEU A 168 -11.43 -9.77 -3.22
N ALA A 169 -12.68 -9.98 -2.82
CA ALA A 169 -13.79 -10.21 -3.74
C ALA A 169 -14.01 -9.01 -4.68
N LEU A 170 -13.97 -7.78 -4.15
CA LEU A 170 -14.06 -6.56 -4.93
C LEU A 170 -12.90 -6.43 -5.91
N ALA A 171 -11.66 -6.71 -5.48
CA ALA A 171 -10.49 -6.69 -6.35
C ALA A 171 -10.60 -7.72 -7.49
N LEU A 172 -11.02 -8.95 -7.20
CA LEU A 172 -11.25 -9.98 -8.22
C LEU A 172 -12.37 -9.57 -9.17
N PHE A 173 -13.45 -8.98 -8.67
CA PHE A 173 -14.52 -8.46 -9.51
C PHE A 173 -14.02 -7.38 -10.47
N LEU A 174 -13.34 -6.35 -9.97
CA LEU A 174 -12.86 -5.22 -10.77
C LEU A 174 -11.76 -5.62 -11.77
N PHE A 175 -10.84 -6.50 -11.37
CA PHE A 175 -9.65 -6.79 -12.19
C PHE A 175 -9.68 -8.14 -12.92
N SER A 176 -10.67 -9.00 -12.64
CA SER A 176 -10.80 -10.27 -13.34
C SER A 176 -12.18 -10.43 -14.00
N VAL A 177 -13.26 -10.27 -13.24
CA VAL A 177 -14.62 -10.49 -13.75
C VAL A 177 -15.00 -9.39 -14.73
N LEU A 178 -15.00 -8.12 -14.30
CA LEU A 178 -15.49 -6.99 -15.10
C LEU A 178 -14.78 -6.86 -16.46
N PRO A 179 -13.44 -6.92 -16.58
CA PRO A 179 -12.77 -6.83 -17.87
C PRO A 179 -13.11 -8.00 -18.80
N THR A 180 -13.25 -9.21 -18.25
CA THR A 180 -13.57 -10.40 -19.05
C THR A 180 -14.98 -10.31 -19.63
N TYR A 181 -15.96 -9.89 -18.83
CA TYR A 181 -17.34 -9.70 -19.31
C TYR A 181 -17.48 -8.48 -20.22
N ALA A 182 -16.72 -7.41 -20.00
CA ALA A 182 -16.67 -6.27 -20.91
C ALA A 182 -16.14 -6.67 -22.30
N ALA A 183 -15.06 -7.46 -22.34
CA ALA A 183 -14.55 -7.98 -23.62
C ALA A 183 -15.54 -8.92 -24.30
N LYS A 184 -16.26 -9.78 -23.55
CA LYS A 184 -17.33 -10.61 -24.10
C LYS A 184 -18.44 -9.75 -24.70
N PHE A 185 -18.93 -8.75 -23.98
CA PHE A 185 -19.96 -7.84 -24.46
C PHE A 185 -19.57 -7.16 -25.78
N VAL A 186 -18.31 -6.70 -25.91
CA VAL A 186 -17.81 -6.14 -27.17
C VAL A 186 -17.76 -7.21 -28.26
N GLY A 187 -17.32 -8.43 -27.91
CA GLY A 187 -17.32 -9.56 -28.87
C GLY A 187 -18.71 -9.88 -29.41
N ASP A 188 -19.69 -9.96 -28.53
CA ASP A 188 -21.09 -10.24 -28.90
C ASP A 188 -21.69 -9.09 -29.72
N LEU A 189 -21.37 -7.81 -29.39
CA LEU A 189 -21.88 -6.63 -30.10
C LEU A 189 -21.35 -6.53 -31.53
N PHE A 190 -20.11 -6.95 -31.80
CA PHE A 190 -19.48 -6.90 -33.11
C PHE A 190 -19.47 -8.27 -33.80
N GLU A 191 -20.21 -9.26 -33.29
CA GLU A 191 -20.28 -10.64 -33.81
C GLU A 191 -18.89 -11.24 -34.07
N LEU A 192 -17.91 -10.94 -33.21
CA LEU A 192 -16.55 -11.40 -33.35
C LEU A 192 -16.45 -12.89 -33.00
N ASP A 193 -15.95 -13.68 -33.95
CA ASP A 193 -15.69 -15.09 -33.68
C ASP A 193 -14.63 -15.23 -32.57
N THR A 194 -14.97 -16.03 -31.53
CA THR A 194 -14.05 -16.32 -30.42
C THR A 194 -12.92 -17.27 -30.79
N THR A 195 -12.93 -17.78 -32.03
CA THR A 195 -11.88 -18.62 -32.61
C THR A 195 -10.90 -17.80 -33.46
N GLY A 196 -9.76 -18.36 -33.78
CA GLY A 196 -8.78 -17.72 -34.66
C GLY A 196 -8.18 -16.42 -34.14
N GLY A 197 -8.01 -15.42 -35.03
CA GLY A 197 -7.36 -14.14 -34.72
C GLY A 197 -8.15 -13.22 -33.80
N ALA A 198 -9.48 -13.24 -33.87
CA ALA A 198 -10.35 -12.37 -33.07
C ALA A 198 -10.20 -12.60 -31.56
N ARG A 199 -9.81 -13.80 -31.12
CA ARG A 199 -9.54 -14.08 -29.70
C ARG A 199 -8.42 -13.20 -29.12
N TYR A 200 -7.40 -12.90 -29.91
CA TYR A 200 -6.29 -12.03 -29.48
C TYR A 200 -6.74 -10.58 -29.39
N LEU A 201 -7.61 -10.14 -30.31
CA LEU A 201 -8.23 -8.83 -30.25
C LEU A 201 -9.05 -8.67 -28.98
N LEU A 202 -9.92 -9.66 -28.67
CA LEU A 202 -10.73 -9.67 -27.46
C LEU A 202 -9.87 -9.70 -26.17
N ALA A 203 -8.78 -10.45 -26.17
CA ALA A 203 -7.82 -10.45 -25.05
C ALA A 203 -7.13 -9.09 -24.91
N GLY A 204 -6.82 -8.42 -26.03
CA GLY A 204 -6.29 -7.05 -26.03
C GLY A 204 -7.30 -6.03 -25.47
N ILE A 205 -8.57 -6.11 -25.87
CA ILE A 205 -9.66 -5.28 -25.33
C ILE A 205 -9.81 -5.51 -23.82
N GLU A 206 -9.82 -6.77 -23.38
CA GLU A 206 -9.86 -7.12 -21.96
C GLU A 206 -8.69 -6.49 -21.20
N GLY A 207 -7.49 -6.57 -21.78
CA GLY A 207 -6.29 -5.97 -21.20
C GLY A 207 -6.37 -4.45 -21.10
N LEU A 208 -6.87 -3.79 -22.15
CA LEU A 208 -7.08 -2.35 -22.18
C LEU A 208 -8.09 -1.91 -21.12
N VAL A 209 -9.21 -2.61 -20.99
CA VAL A 209 -10.22 -2.34 -19.95
C VAL A 209 -9.61 -2.48 -18.56
N LYS A 210 -8.82 -3.53 -18.33
CA LYS A 210 -8.13 -3.74 -17.05
C LYS A 210 -7.17 -2.59 -16.70
N VAL A 211 -6.36 -2.15 -17.65
CA VAL A 211 -5.45 -1.01 -17.46
C VAL A 211 -6.23 0.27 -17.18
N LEU A 212 -7.32 0.51 -17.91
CA LEU A 212 -8.17 1.68 -17.72
C LEU A 212 -8.81 1.70 -16.32
N ILE A 213 -9.38 0.58 -15.88
CA ILE A 213 -9.93 0.42 -14.52
C ILE A 213 -8.85 0.71 -13.48
N PHE A 214 -7.65 0.18 -13.67
CA PHE A 214 -6.53 0.39 -12.75
C PHE A 214 -6.15 1.87 -12.65
N ILE A 215 -6.04 2.57 -13.78
CA ILE A 215 -5.71 4.01 -13.81
C ILE A 215 -6.81 4.83 -13.14
N ILE A 216 -8.07 4.56 -13.46
CA ILE A 216 -9.23 5.25 -12.85
C ILE A 216 -9.26 5.02 -11.34
N TYR A 217 -9.08 3.77 -10.90
CA TYR A 217 -9.04 3.41 -9.48
C TYR A 217 -7.92 4.17 -8.75
N LEU A 218 -6.68 4.12 -9.26
CA LEU A 218 -5.57 4.85 -8.66
C LEU A 218 -5.80 6.37 -8.65
N GLY A 219 -6.35 6.91 -9.73
CA GLY A 219 -6.73 8.32 -9.81
C GLY A 219 -7.74 8.69 -8.72
N ALA A 220 -8.82 7.92 -8.60
CA ALA A 220 -9.87 8.15 -7.62
C ALA A 220 -9.34 8.06 -6.18
N VAL A 221 -8.56 7.02 -5.87
CA VAL A 221 -7.95 6.83 -4.54
C VAL A 221 -6.97 7.96 -4.21
N SER A 222 -6.22 8.46 -5.21
CA SER A 222 -5.25 9.57 -5.02
C SER A 222 -5.90 10.92 -4.64
N LEU A 223 -7.22 11.06 -4.81
CA LEU A 223 -7.97 12.25 -4.41
C LEU A 223 -8.33 12.24 -2.92
N MET A 224 -8.32 11.08 -2.27
CA MET A 224 -8.55 10.98 -0.83
C MET A 224 -7.39 11.62 -0.07
N LYS A 225 -7.68 12.46 0.92
CA LYS A 225 -6.67 13.23 1.66
C LYS A 225 -5.64 12.34 2.35
N ASP A 226 -6.08 11.28 3.00
CA ASP A 226 -5.22 10.37 3.76
C ASP A 226 -4.30 9.57 2.84
N ILE A 227 -4.86 9.08 1.71
CA ILE A 227 -4.07 8.37 0.70
C ILE A 227 -3.09 9.31 0.00
N ARG A 228 -3.51 10.55 -0.29
CA ARG A 228 -2.61 11.57 -0.86
C ARG A 228 -1.43 11.84 0.06
N ARG A 229 -1.65 11.86 1.38
CA ARG A 229 -0.60 12.03 2.37
C ARG A 229 0.33 10.83 2.41
N THR A 230 -0.21 9.60 2.39
CA THR A 230 0.60 8.38 2.24
C THR A 230 1.44 8.40 0.95
N PHE A 231 0.90 8.95 -0.16
CA PHE A 231 1.66 9.12 -1.40
C PHE A 231 2.76 10.18 -1.31
N GLN A 232 2.68 11.15 -0.39
CA GLN A 232 3.79 12.05 -0.08
C GLN A 232 4.89 11.31 0.68
N TYR A 233 4.55 10.49 1.67
CA TYR A 233 5.52 9.61 2.35
C TYR A 233 6.19 8.63 1.38
N HIS A 234 5.45 8.12 0.39
CA HIS A 234 6.03 7.29 -0.69
C HIS A 234 7.01 8.10 -1.56
N GLY A 235 6.72 9.37 -1.82
CA GLY A 235 7.65 10.28 -2.47
C GLY A 235 8.90 10.53 -1.61
N ALA A 236 8.73 10.67 -0.29
CA ALA A 236 9.84 10.83 0.65
C ALA A 236 10.74 9.60 0.72
N GLU A 237 10.14 8.41 0.76
CA GLU A 237 10.86 7.14 0.68
C GLU A 237 11.77 7.11 -0.55
N HIS A 238 11.21 7.31 -1.75
CA HIS A 238 11.97 7.26 -3.01
C HIS A 238 13.09 8.31 -3.06
N LYS A 239 12.81 9.55 -2.67
CA LYS A 239 13.81 10.63 -2.67
C LYS A 239 14.94 10.35 -1.70
N SER A 240 14.64 9.82 -0.53
CA SER A 240 15.64 9.48 0.50
C SER A 240 16.50 8.29 0.05
N ILE A 241 15.90 7.25 -0.55
CA ILE A 241 16.66 6.13 -1.14
C ILE A 241 17.56 6.63 -2.28
N ALA A 242 17.04 7.49 -3.17
CA ALA A 242 17.83 8.05 -4.28
C ALA A 242 18.99 8.92 -3.78
N CYS A 243 18.79 9.68 -2.70
CA CYS A 243 19.85 10.45 -2.03
C CYS A 243 20.94 9.53 -1.50
N PHE A 244 20.58 8.47 -0.78
CA PHE A 244 21.48 7.47 -0.25
C PHE A 244 22.28 6.76 -1.37
N GLU A 245 21.60 6.28 -2.42
CA GLU A 245 22.23 5.60 -3.55
C GLU A 245 23.15 6.50 -4.38
N SER A 246 22.90 7.81 -4.35
CA SER A 246 23.77 8.81 -5.01
C SER A 246 25.01 9.17 -4.18
N GLY A 247 25.14 8.64 -2.96
CA GLY A 247 26.23 8.94 -2.06
C GLY A 247 26.24 10.38 -1.52
N MET A 248 25.09 11.05 -1.60
CA MET A 248 24.90 12.36 -0.97
C MET A 248 24.64 12.18 0.53
N GLU A 249 24.99 13.20 1.29
CA GLU A 249 24.63 13.25 2.71
C GLU A 249 23.12 13.21 2.89
N LEU A 250 22.65 12.38 3.83
CA LEU A 250 21.23 12.20 4.11
C LEU A 250 20.69 13.38 4.90
N THR A 251 20.38 14.46 4.18
CA THR A 251 19.70 15.65 4.69
C THR A 251 18.42 15.92 3.87
N PRO A 252 17.39 16.57 4.44
CA PRO A 252 16.18 16.92 3.70
C PRO A 252 16.47 17.76 2.47
N GLU A 253 17.44 18.68 2.53
CA GLU A 253 17.85 19.56 1.43
C GLU A 253 18.41 18.76 0.25
N ASN A 254 19.22 17.74 0.51
CA ASN A 254 19.79 16.88 -0.51
C ASN A 254 18.76 15.92 -1.07
N ALA A 255 17.96 15.30 -0.19
CA ALA A 255 16.88 14.41 -0.59
C ALA A 255 15.83 15.14 -1.45
N ARG A 256 15.53 16.43 -1.17
CA ARG A 256 14.63 17.25 -1.97
C ARG A 256 15.07 17.37 -3.43
N LYS A 257 16.38 17.42 -3.70
CA LYS A 257 16.95 17.50 -5.06
C LYS A 257 16.83 16.19 -5.83
N CYS A 258 16.59 15.07 -5.15
CA CYS A 258 16.51 13.76 -5.76
C CYS A 258 15.16 13.50 -6.41
N THR A 259 15.14 12.51 -7.32
CA THR A 259 13.91 12.09 -8.00
C THR A 259 13.04 11.22 -7.09
N ARG A 260 11.71 11.40 -7.19
CA ARG A 260 10.73 10.51 -6.57
C ARG A 260 10.38 9.29 -7.42
N PHE A 261 10.94 9.16 -8.60
CA PHE A 261 10.69 8.03 -9.51
C PHE A 261 11.76 6.97 -9.29
N HIS A 262 11.31 5.76 -8.91
CA HIS A 262 12.21 4.67 -8.59
C HIS A 262 11.81 3.39 -9.35
N PRO A 263 12.73 2.76 -10.12
CA PRO A 263 12.39 1.63 -10.99
C PRO A 263 12.01 0.35 -10.22
N ARG A 264 12.44 0.20 -8.98
CA ARG A 264 12.20 -0.99 -8.13
C ARG A 264 11.02 -0.83 -7.18
N CYS A 265 10.14 0.12 -7.44
CA CYS A 265 8.95 0.35 -6.63
C CYS A 265 7.89 -0.74 -6.83
N GLY A 266 7.17 -1.08 -5.76
CA GLY A 266 6.05 -2.02 -5.81
C GLY A 266 4.92 -1.62 -6.77
N THR A 267 4.72 -0.31 -7.03
CA THR A 267 3.73 0.15 -8.02
C THR A 267 4.15 -0.16 -9.46
N SER A 268 5.44 -0.10 -9.76
CA SER A 268 5.99 -0.57 -11.04
C SER A 268 5.79 -2.08 -11.20
N PHE A 269 5.96 -2.84 -10.11
CA PHE A 269 5.68 -4.27 -10.09
C PHE A 269 4.23 -4.58 -10.44
N MET A 270 3.26 -3.87 -9.85
CA MET A 270 1.84 -4.07 -10.17
C MET A 270 1.55 -3.90 -11.67
N PHE A 271 2.17 -2.90 -12.32
CA PHE A 271 1.99 -2.70 -13.75
C PHE A 271 2.57 -3.86 -14.57
N VAL A 272 3.76 -4.34 -14.23
CA VAL A 272 4.37 -5.52 -14.86
C VAL A 272 3.46 -6.75 -14.69
N MET A 273 2.85 -6.93 -13.52
CA MET A 273 1.89 -8.00 -13.26
C MET A 273 0.64 -7.90 -14.15
N ILE A 274 0.11 -6.70 -14.36
CA ILE A 274 -1.03 -6.48 -15.28
C ILE A 274 -0.61 -6.86 -16.69
N LEU A 275 0.55 -6.41 -17.17
CA LEU A 275 1.05 -6.71 -18.50
C LEU A 275 1.26 -8.23 -18.71
N LEU A 276 1.91 -8.90 -17.77
CA LEU A 276 2.07 -10.36 -17.80
C LEU A 276 0.70 -11.07 -17.75
N GLY A 277 -0.23 -10.59 -16.94
CA GLY A 277 -1.59 -11.11 -16.89
C GLY A 277 -2.35 -10.97 -18.20
N ILE A 278 -2.12 -9.90 -18.97
CA ILE A 278 -2.67 -9.74 -20.32
C ILE A 278 -2.05 -10.78 -21.27
N ILE A 279 -0.72 -10.91 -21.26
CA ILE A 279 0.00 -11.87 -22.11
C ILE A 279 -0.47 -13.30 -21.83
N VAL A 280 -0.49 -13.72 -20.55
CA VAL A 280 -0.98 -15.05 -20.16
C VAL A 280 -2.45 -15.22 -20.54
N GLY A 281 -3.28 -14.17 -20.37
CA GLY A 281 -4.67 -14.18 -20.76
C GLY A 281 -4.95 -14.40 -22.26
N MET A 282 -3.99 -14.06 -23.14
CA MET A 282 -4.08 -14.33 -24.59
C MET A 282 -3.98 -15.83 -24.90
N PHE A 283 -3.30 -16.61 -24.07
CA PHE A 283 -3.15 -18.04 -24.26
C PHE A 283 -4.30 -18.86 -23.65
N ILE A 284 -5.11 -18.25 -22.76
CA ILE A 284 -6.27 -18.90 -22.17
C ILE A 284 -7.43 -18.85 -23.17
N PRO A 285 -7.97 -20.01 -23.61
CA PRO A 285 -9.05 -20.07 -24.59
C PRO A 285 -10.33 -19.30 -24.10
N GLN A 286 -11.12 -18.91 -25.05
CA GLN A 286 -12.46 -18.41 -24.82
C GLN A 286 -13.44 -19.54 -25.08
N TRP A 287 -14.16 -20.00 -24.05
CA TRP A 287 -15.12 -21.10 -24.14
C TRP A 287 -16.55 -20.55 -24.19
N GLY A 288 -16.93 -19.84 -25.24
CA GLY A 288 -18.32 -19.40 -25.49
C GLY A 288 -19.06 -19.02 -24.21
N ASP A 289 -20.01 -19.87 -23.81
CA ASP A 289 -20.86 -19.62 -22.64
C ASP A 289 -20.20 -19.85 -21.27
N MET A 290 -19.04 -20.53 -21.22
CA MET A 290 -18.32 -20.79 -19.97
C MET A 290 -17.34 -19.66 -19.59
N THR A 291 -17.75 -18.40 -19.71
CA THR A 291 -16.92 -17.23 -19.36
C THR A 291 -16.44 -17.28 -17.91
N TRP A 292 -17.22 -17.83 -16.99
CA TRP A 292 -16.85 -18.01 -15.60
C TRP A 292 -15.62 -18.90 -15.43
N LEU A 293 -15.50 -19.97 -16.24
CA LEU A 293 -14.35 -20.90 -16.19
C LEU A 293 -13.06 -20.16 -16.59
N ARG A 294 -13.14 -19.27 -17.58
CA ARG A 294 -12.02 -18.39 -17.96
C ARG A 294 -11.57 -17.50 -16.79
N VAL A 295 -12.51 -16.91 -16.04
CA VAL A 295 -12.20 -16.11 -14.84
C VAL A 295 -11.50 -16.98 -13.79
N VAL A 296 -12.00 -18.18 -13.54
CA VAL A 296 -11.39 -19.12 -12.56
C VAL A 296 -9.95 -19.47 -12.95
N ILE A 297 -9.72 -19.85 -14.21
CA ILE A 297 -8.37 -20.21 -14.70
C ILE A 297 -7.43 -19.02 -14.61
N LYS A 298 -7.87 -17.81 -15.00
CA LYS A 298 -7.05 -16.60 -14.86
C LYS A 298 -6.70 -16.31 -13.40
N THR A 299 -7.64 -16.49 -12.50
CA THR A 299 -7.39 -16.31 -11.06
C THR A 299 -6.41 -17.37 -10.55
N ALA A 300 -6.55 -18.61 -10.97
CA ALA A 300 -5.62 -19.69 -10.61
C ALA A 300 -4.19 -19.49 -11.16
N THR A 301 -4.03 -18.72 -12.25
CA THR A 301 -2.69 -18.40 -12.79
C THR A 301 -2.01 -17.21 -12.09
N LEU A 302 -2.70 -16.46 -11.21
CA LEU A 302 -2.12 -15.31 -10.52
C LEU A 302 -0.81 -15.63 -9.76
N PRO A 303 -0.69 -16.71 -8.97
CA PRO A 303 0.56 -17.03 -8.29
C PRO A 303 1.73 -17.23 -9.28
N LEU A 304 1.47 -17.86 -10.41
CA LEU A 304 2.48 -18.07 -11.46
C LEU A 304 2.92 -16.73 -12.07
N ILE A 305 1.97 -15.85 -12.37
CA ILE A 305 2.24 -14.49 -12.86
C ILE A 305 3.07 -13.72 -11.85
N MET A 306 2.77 -13.81 -10.53
CA MET A 306 3.55 -13.20 -9.46
C MET A 306 5.00 -13.68 -9.45
N GLY A 307 5.21 -15.00 -9.59
CA GLY A 307 6.54 -15.58 -9.67
C GLY A 307 7.35 -15.03 -10.84
N PHE A 308 6.77 -15.01 -12.04
CA PHE A 308 7.43 -14.44 -13.24
C PHE A 308 7.68 -12.94 -13.11
N GLY A 309 6.73 -12.18 -12.59
CA GLY A 309 6.90 -10.75 -12.36
C GLY A 309 8.04 -10.44 -11.40
N TYR A 310 8.18 -11.22 -10.34
CA TYR A 310 9.29 -11.09 -9.41
C TYR A 310 10.65 -11.36 -10.10
N GLU A 311 10.76 -12.45 -10.87
CA GLU A 311 11.99 -12.75 -11.62
C GLU A 311 12.32 -11.64 -12.62
N PHE A 312 11.31 -11.10 -13.30
CA PHE A 312 11.49 -9.98 -14.21
C PHE A 312 12.04 -8.73 -13.51
N ILE A 313 11.51 -8.36 -12.34
CA ILE A 313 12.01 -7.20 -11.60
C ILE A 313 13.42 -7.42 -11.08
N MET A 314 13.72 -8.64 -10.60
CA MET A 314 15.09 -8.99 -10.19
C MET A 314 16.06 -8.92 -11.36
N PHE A 315 15.63 -9.31 -12.55
CA PHE A 315 16.41 -9.20 -13.78
C PHE A 315 16.59 -7.73 -14.19
N ALA A 316 15.50 -6.95 -14.22
CA ALA A 316 15.52 -5.53 -14.57
C ALA A 316 16.36 -4.68 -13.61
N GLY A 317 16.37 -5.04 -12.32
CA GLY A 317 17.22 -4.37 -11.33
C GLY A 317 18.72 -4.62 -11.51
N LYS A 318 19.10 -5.70 -12.20
CA LYS A 318 20.51 -6.05 -12.48
C LYS A 318 21.00 -5.58 -13.84
N HIS A 319 20.10 -5.37 -14.79
CA HIS A 319 20.45 -5.09 -16.20
C HIS A 319 19.74 -3.82 -16.67
N GLU A 320 20.51 -2.74 -16.79
CA GLU A 320 20.02 -1.47 -17.36
C GLU A 320 20.19 -1.49 -18.89
N ASN A 321 19.24 -2.10 -19.60
CA ASN A 321 19.20 -2.07 -21.06
C ASN A 321 17.92 -1.38 -21.56
N TRP A 322 17.84 -1.13 -22.87
CA TRP A 322 16.69 -0.45 -23.47
C TRP A 322 15.35 -1.20 -23.22
N LEU A 323 15.40 -2.54 -23.21
CA LEU A 323 14.22 -3.38 -23.01
C LEU A 323 13.69 -3.26 -21.57
N THR A 324 14.57 -3.33 -20.55
CA THR A 324 14.17 -3.15 -19.15
C THR A 324 13.65 -1.74 -18.89
N ARG A 325 14.24 -0.71 -19.54
CA ARG A 325 13.73 0.66 -19.47
C ARG A 325 12.36 0.80 -20.11
N ALA A 326 12.14 0.24 -21.31
CA ALA A 326 10.85 0.28 -22.00
C ALA A 326 9.74 -0.41 -21.20
N LEU A 327 10.02 -1.59 -20.66
CA LEU A 327 9.04 -2.35 -19.85
C LEU A 327 8.78 -1.73 -18.49
N SER A 328 9.74 -1.02 -17.90
CA SER A 328 9.56 -0.30 -16.63
C SER A 328 8.94 1.09 -16.80
N ALA A 329 9.02 1.69 -17.99
CA ALA A 329 8.54 3.06 -18.25
C ALA A 329 7.07 3.29 -17.88
N PRO A 330 6.12 2.39 -18.20
CA PRO A 330 4.73 2.59 -17.79
C PRO A 330 4.56 2.57 -16.27
N GLY A 331 5.31 1.72 -15.56
CA GLY A 331 5.33 1.68 -14.10
C GLY A 331 5.86 2.99 -13.51
N LEU A 332 6.95 3.54 -14.05
CA LEU A 332 7.48 4.84 -13.66
C LEU A 332 6.49 5.98 -13.95
N TRP A 333 5.75 5.89 -15.06
CA TRP A 333 4.70 6.86 -15.36
C TRP A 333 3.56 6.82 -14.32
N MET A 334 3.17 5.64 -13.86
CA MET A 334 2.16 5.46 -12.81
C MET A 334 2.59 6.09 -11.47
N GLN A 335 3.88 6.16 -11.19
CA GLN A 335 4.40 6.82 -9.99
C GLN A 335 4.07 8.33 -9.95
N ARG A 336 3.73 8.97 -11.08
CA ARG A 336 3.20 10.34 -11.07
C ARG A 336 1.88 10.47 -10.29
N ILE A 337 1.12 9.38 -10.22
CA ILE A 337 -0.13 9.31 -9.45
C ILE A 337 0.16 8.84 -8.02
N THR A 338 0.94 7.76 -7.87
CA THR A 338 1.17 7.05 -6.60
C THR A 338 2.29 7.62 -5.74
N THR A 339 3.04 8.61 -6.23
CA THR A 339 3.99 9.40 -5.44
C THR A 339 3.66 10.88 -5.58
N LYS A 340 3.74 11.63 -4.49
CA LYS A 340 3.58 13.08 -4.45
C LYS A 340 4.83 13.73 -3.90
N GLU A 341 5.00 15.04 -4.14
CA GLU A 341 6.10 15.79 -3.55
C GLU A 341 5.93 15.83 -2.03
N PRO A 342 6.92 15.32 -1.28
CA PRO A 342 6.93 15.36 0.17
C PRO A 342 7.33 16.74 0.67
N ASP A 343 6.92 17.07 1.89
CA ASP A 343 7.49 18.16 2.67
C ASP A 343 8.82 17.71 3.33
N ASP A 344 9.57 18.67 3.89
CA ASP A 344 10.87 18.41 4.52
C ASP A 344 10.74 17.52 5.74
N TYR A 345 9.62 17.59 6.39
CA TYR A 345 9.28 16.79 7.53
C TYR A 345 9.15 15.31 7.17
N GLN A 346 8.45 15.01 6.09
CA GLN A 346 8.30 13.66 5.57
C GLN A 346 9.65 13.11 5.07
N LEU A 347 10.49 13.98 4.48
CA LEU A 347 11.87 13.62 4.11
C LEU A 347 12.70 13.27 5.34
N ALA A 348 12.59 14.04 6.43
CA ALA A 348 13.29 13.79 7.67
C ALA A 348 12.93 12.41 8.25
N ILE A 349 11.63 12.07 8.30
CA ILE A 349 11.15 10.77 8.78
C ILE A 349 11.71 9.62 7.93
N ALA A 350 11.69 9.76 6.61
CA ALA A 350 12.25 8.75 5.71
C ALA A 350 13.77 8.58 5.89
N ILE A 351 14.50 9.67 6.12
CA ILE A 351 15.94 9.66 6.42
C ILE A 351 16.20 8.97 7.75
N CYS A 352 15.42 9.28 8.79
CA CYS A 352 15.52 8.59 10.09
C CYS A 352 15.30 7.08 9.95
N ALA A 353 14.30 6.66 9.16
CA ALA A 353 14.07 5.25 8.88
C ALA A 353 15.23 4.58 8.15
N ILE A 354 15.87 5.26 7.18
CA ILE A 354 17.07 4.76 6.49
C ILE A 354 18.20 4.57 7.48
N LYS A 355 18.57 5.62 8.24
CA LYS A 355 19.67 5.56 9.22
C LYS A 355 19.43 4.46 10.26
N ALA A 356 18.19 4.35 10.77
CA ALA A 356 17.81 3.33 11.74
C ALA A 356 17.88 1.90 11.21
N SER A 357 17.68 1.70 9.88
CA SER A 357 17.77 0.38 9.24
C SER A 357 19.21 -0.05 8.92
N MET A 358 20.20 0.82 9.14
CA MET A 358 21.61 0.59 8.84
C MET A 358 22.51 0.93 10.03
N PRO A 359 22.39 0.21 11.16
CA PRO A 359 23.16 0.51 12.36
C PRO A 359 24.68 0.39 12.17
N GLU A 360 25.12 -0.43 11.20
CA GLU A 360 26.55 -0.56 10.87
C GLU A 360 27.14 0.68 10.18
N GLU A 361 26.32 1.39 9.39
CA GLU A 361 26.73 2.58 8.63
C GLU A 361 26.50 3.88 9.44
N PHE A 362 25.52 3.86 10.34
CA PHE A 362 25.14 4.97 11.21
C PHE A 362 25.11 4.52 12.68
N PRO A 363 26.26 4.17 13.30
CA PRO A 363 26.31 3.65 14.67
C PRO A 363 25.89 4.70 15.71
N ASP A 364 26.18 5.98 15.43
CA ASP A 364 25.92 7.09 16.33
C ASP A 364 24.52 7.70 16.17
N PHE A 365 23.66 7.07 15.32
CA PHE A 365 22.29 7.56 15.10
C PHE A 365 21.40 7.27 16.30
N ASP A 366 21.03 8.33 17.04
CA ASP A 366 20.02 8.30 18.10
C ASP A 366 18.70 8.93 17.61
N PRO A 367 17.61 8.16 17.55
CA PRO A 367 16.28 8.70 17.19
C PRO A 367 15.79 9.81 18.12
N SER A 368 16.22 9.82 19.38
CA SER A 368 15.75 10.81 20.38
C SER A 368 16.25 12.24 20.10
N GLU A 369 17.29 12.37 19.26
CA GLU A 369 17.83 13.68 18.87
C GLU A 369 16.96 14.41 17.84
N TYR A 370 16.03 13.70 17.19
CA TYR A 370 15.19 14.25 16.13
C TYR A 370 13.81 14.64 16.68
N HIS A 371 13.74 15.82 17.31
CA HIS A 371 12.47 16.44 17.71
C HIS A 371 12.07 17.49 16.67
N ILE A 372 10.85 17.37 16.15
CA ILE A 372 10.30 18.34 15.23
C ILE A 372 9.15 19.07 15.93
N THR A 373 9.38 20.33 16.31
CA THR A 373 8.39 21.12 17.05
C THR A 373 7.23 21.61 16.17
N LYS A 374 6.02 21.75 16.75
CA LYS A 374 4.82 22.25 16.06
C LYS A 374 4.99 23.63 15.42
N GLU A 375 5.92 24.45 15.91
CA GLU A 375 6.18 25.80 15.40
C GLU A 375 6.86 25.79 14.02
N GLN A 376 7.63 24.76 13.71
CA GLN A 376 8.27 24.57 12.42
C GLN A 376 7.30 24.13 11.31
N ASN A 377 6.07 23.77 11.68
CA ASN A 377 5.01 23.32 10.76
C ASN A 377 4.35 24.49 9.98
N LYS A 378 4.75 25.75 10.23
CA LYS A 378 4.20 26.97 9.56
C LYS A 378 5.04 27.46 8.37
N GLY A 379 5.73 26.58 7.68
CA GLY A 379 6.20 26.90 6.32
C GLY A 379 7.68 27.19 6.13
N HIS A 380 8.59 26.90 7.06
CA HIS A 380 10.02 27.00 6.81
C HIS A 380 10.84 25.92 7.55
N ILE A 381 11.54 25.11 6.73
CA ILE A 381 12.84 24.48 6.99
C ILE A 381 12.94 23.69 8.31
N CYS A 382 12.75 22.39 8.21
CA CYS A 382 13.19 21.44 9.23
C CYS A 382 14.73 21.40 9.25
N TYR A 383 15.36 22.16 10.13
CA TYR A 383 16.74 21.90 10.48
C TYR A 383 16.75 20.78 11.52
N PHE A 384 17.54 19.78 11.28
CA PHE A 384 18.02 18.90 12.33
C PHE A 384 18.98 19.75 13.17
N GLU A 385 18.54 20.29 14.29
CA GLU A 385 19.46 20.76 15.30
C GLU A 385 20.07 19.54 15.94
N GLU A 386 21.28 19.16 15.51
CA GLU A 386 22.19 18.39 16.36
C GLU A 386 22.26 19.15 17.68
N LYS A 387 21.84 18.50 18.75
CA LYS A 387 22.07 18.99 20.11
C LYS A 387 23.59 19.06 20.27
N LYS A 388 24.18 20.23 19.97
CA LYS A 388 25.55 20.51 20.39
C LYS A 388 25.53 20.41 21.90
N GLU A 389 26.02 19.29 22.42
CA GLU A 389 26.36 19.19 23.83
C GLU A 389 27.20 20.40 24.21
N ASN A 390 26.72 21.13 25.20
CA ASN A 390 27.49 22.13 25.92
C ASN A 390 28.68 21.42 26.64
N SER A 391 29.71 21.08 25.88
CA SER A 391 31.01 20.72 26.39
C SER A 391 31.85 21.96 26.75
N ALA A 392 31.21 23.08 27.06
CA ALA A 392 31.87 24.32 27.42
C ALA A 392 31.64 24.74 28.88
N ASN A 393 31.59 23.77 29.82
CA ASN A 393 31.62 24.14 31.25
C ASN A 393 32.26 23.02 32.11
N SER A 394 33.50 22.68 31.83
CA SER A 394 34.36 21.95 32.78
C SER A 394 35.84 22.37 32.72
N GLU A 395 36.11 23.63 32.41
CA GLU A 395 37.40 24.26 32.64
C GLU A 395 37.21 25.62 33.34
N ALA A 396 36.67 25.58 34.55
CA ALA A 396 36.76 26.68 35.51
C ALA A 396 36.29 26.16 36.89
N GLU A 397 37.11 25.35 37.56
CA GLU A 397 37.34 25.35 38.99
C GLU A 397 38.62 24.51 39.32
#